data_7b4178e6d053c8730bdcc78b690cd0ac
#
_entry.id   7b4178e6d053c8730bdcc78b690cd0ac
#
_cell.length_a   1.000
_cell.length_b   1.000
_cell.length_c   1.000
_cell.angle_alpha   90.00
_cell.angle_beta   90.00
_cell.angle_gamma   90.00
#
_symmetry.space_group_name_H-M   'P 1'
#
loop_
_entity.id
_entity.type
_entity.pdbx_description
1 polymer ?
#
loop_
_entity_poly.entity_id
_entity_poly.type
_entity_poly.pdbx_seq_one_letter_code
_entity_poly.pdbx_strand_id
1 'polypeptide(L)'
;LVQSLTLGSYELAVAEDFGPRIIGLRRNDSPDFFARLDPELALRQPGGELYRLRGGHRLWAAPEVPEVTYAPDDHACEVVATGHSVRISAPPDSAGLEKSITITPNEEKLLVDHRLTNAGRGPIRVAPWAITQLRLGGVAQLPLTNVHDRDDLQADRSLVIWPYTDLGDSRLSFASDRVFIHGRAGPPLKLGSGPESGELSYSLENWRFLKTIQSPNEEPFADRGAVCQVYVKDTFLELETLGPLAPLDPGESAEHRETWTIIR
;
A
#
# COMPACT_ATOMS: atom_id res chain seq x y z
N LEU A 1 20.74 -7.50 1.14
CA LEU A 1 21.14 -6.68 2.30
C LEU A 1 19.95 -5.89 2.83
N VAL A 2 20.00 -5.54 4.12
CA VAL A 2 18.97 -4.79 4.83
C VAL A 2 19.65 -3.70 5.65
N GLN A 3 19.23 -2.46 5.44
CA GLN A 3 19.69 -1.32 6.23
C GLN A 3 18.65 -0.95 7.30
N SER A 4 19.09 -0.86 8.55
CA SER A 4 18.26 -0.35 9.66
C SER A 4 18.51 1.14 9.83
N LEU A 5 17.44 1.91 9.91
CA LEU A 5 17.44 3.37 9.97
C LEU A 5 16.50 3.86 11.08
N THR A 6 16.90 4.94 11.75
CA THR A 6 16.05 5.59 12.76
C THR A 6 15.60 6.95 12.24
N LEU A 7 14.30 7.19 12.25
CA LEU A 7 13.66 8.46 11.89
C LEU A 7 12.72 8.92 13.02
N GLY A 8 13.18 9.87 13.84
CA GLY A 8 12.47 10.29 15.04
C GLY A 8 12.29 9.13 16.01
N SER A 9 11.05 8.80 16.37
CA SER A 9 10.70 7.65 17.23
C SER A 9 10.50 6.33 16.47
N TYR A 10 10.76 6.31 15.16
CA TYR A 10 10.55 5.13 14.31
C TYR A 10 11.86 4.44 13.95
N GLU A 11 11.81 3.12 13.94
CA GLU A 11 12.84 2.25 13.39
C GLU A 11 12.31 1.64 12.10
N LEU A 12 13.09 1.79 11.03
CA LEU A 12 12.78 1.25 9.69
C LEU A 12 13.85 0.23 9.29
N ALA A 13 13.42 -0.82 8.63
CA ALA A 13 14.29 -1.71 7.91
C ALA A 13 14.00 -1.58 6.41
N VAL A 14 14.98 -1.18 5.61
CA VAL A 14 14.84 -1.01 4.16
C VAL A 14 15.68 -2.03 3.42
N ALA A 15 15.18 -2.48 2.28
CA ALA A 15 15.92 -3.41 1.42
C ALA A 15 16.85 -2.64 0.48
N GLU A 16 18.06 -3.18 0.27
CA GLU A 16 19.07 -2.63 -0.65
C GLU A 16 19.18 -3.45 -1.94
N ASP A 17 18.74 -4.71 -1.94
CA ASP A 17 18.93 -5.67 -3.04
C ASP A 17 17.69 -5.80 -3.94
N PHE A 18 16.58 -5.23 -3.51
CA PHE A 18 15.28 -5.30 -4.22
C PHE A 18 14.36 -4.17 -3.79
N GLY A 19 13.42 -3.80 -4.64
CA GLY A 19 12.42 -2.78 -4.29
C GLY A 19 12.27 -1.66 -5.32
N PRO A 20 11.93 -0.44 -4.85
CA PRO A 20 12.05 0.11 -3.48
C PRO A 20 11.12 -0.55 -2.47
N ARG A 21 11.65 -0.86 -1.27
CA ARG A 21 10.86 -1.60 -0.27
C ARG A 21 11.27 -1.30 1.18
N ILE A 22 10.26 -1.13 2.04
CA ILE A 22 10.43 -1.06 3.50
C ILE A 22 9.97 -2.41 4.05
N ILE A 23 10.86 -3.16 4.72
CA ILE A 23 10.60 -4.53 5.17
C ILE A 23 10.38 -4.66 6.68
N GLY A 24 10.47 -3.58 7.42
CA GLY A 24 10.16 -3.52 8.85
C GLY A 24 9.83 -2.11 9.28
N LEU A 25 8.92 -1.99 10.22
CA LEU A 25 8.50 -0.73 10.83
C LEU A 25 8.12 -0.94 12.29
N ARG A 26 8.75 -0.16 13.16
CA ARG A 26 8.43 -0.08 14.59
C ARG A 26 8.40 1.37 15.06
N ARG A 27 7.71 1.60 16.16
CA ARG A 27 7.78 2.82 16.94
C ARG A 27 7.93 2.46 18.42
N ASN A 28 9.01 2.90 19.05
CA ASN A 28 9.33 2.54 20.45
C ASN A 28 9.30 1.01 20.65
N ASP A 29 8.50 0.53 21.62
CA ASP A 29 8.31 -0.87 21.98
C ASP A 29 7.16 -1.55 21.21
N SER A 30 6.68 -0.96 20.11
CA SER A 30 5.66 -1.59 19.27
C SER A 30 6.18 -2.88 18.61
N PRO A 31 5.29 -3.82 18.26
CA PRO A 31 5.68 -4.94 17.43
C PRO A 31 6.08 -4.45 16.03
N ASP A 32 6.87 -5.25 15.32
CA ASP A 32 7.00 -5.08 13.87
C ASP A 32 5.70 -5.53 13.19
N PHE A 33 5.00 -4.60 12.57
CA PHE A 33 3.73 -4.86 11.91
C PHE A 33 3.87 -5.62 10.61
N PHE A 34 5.02 -5.48 9.94
CA PHE A 34 5.19 -5.95 8.57
C PHE A 34 5.36 -7.47 8.50
N ALA A 35 4.69 -8.07 7.52
CA ALA A 35 4.90 -9.48 7.21
C ALA A 35 6.27 -9.68 6.57
N ARG A 36 6.94 -10.75 6.97
CA ARG A 36 8.13 -11.29 6.29
C ARG A 36 7.69 -12.57 5.61
N LEU A 37 7.67 -12.57 4.30
CA LEU A 37 7.18 -13.69 3.51
C LEU A 37 8.33 -14.58 3.04
N ASP A 38 8.00 -15.83 2.78
CA ASP A 38 8.93 -16.77 2.16
C ASP A 38 9.45 -16.16 0.84
N PRO A 39 10.77 -16.11 0.62
CA PRO A 39 11.37 -15.61 -0.61
C PRO A 39 10.90 -16.32 -1.88
N GLU A 40 10.43 -17.57 -1.76
CA GLU A 40 9.90 -18.35 -2.89
C GLU A 40 8.44 -18.03 -3.21
N LEU A 41 7.74 -17.26 -2.34
CA LEU A 41 6.38 -16.83 -2.61
C LEU A 41 6.39 -15.73 -3.69
N ALA A 42 5.96 -16.10 -4.89
CA ALA A 42 6.03 -15.25 -6.06
C ALA A 42 4.77 -15.31 -6.91
N LEU A 43 4.54 -14.22 -7.65
CA LEU A 43 3.57 -14.12 -8.73
C LEU A 43 4.31 -14.33 -10.06
N ARG A 44 3.67 -15.00 -11.01
CA ARG A 44 4.26 -15.25 -12.33
C ARG A 44 3.66 -14.31 -13.36
N GLN A 45 4.53 -13.61 -14.07
CA GLN A 45 4.14 -12.84 -15.27
C GLN A 45 3.75 -13.79 -16.43
N PRO A 46 2.96 -13.31 -17.40
CA PRO A 46 2.68 -14.06 -18.65
C PRO A 46 3.95 -14.49 -19.38
N GLY A 47 5.03 -13.70 -19.34
CA GLY A 47 6.34 -14.03 -19.91
C GLY A 47 7.14 -15.06 -19.13
N GLY A 48 6.67 -15.50 -17.96
CA GLY A 48 7.28 -16.51 -17.12
C GLY A 48 8.20 -15.97 -16.03
N GLU A 49 8.49 -14.67 -16.02
CA GLU A 49 9.26 -14.02 -14.96
C GLU A 49 8.51 -14.06 -13.62
N LEU A 50 9.25 -14.02 -12.53
CA LEU A 50 8.71 -14.11 -11.17
C LEU A 50 8.85 -12.77 -10.44
N TYR A 51 7.74 -12.26 -9.94
CA TYR A 51 7.73 -11.18 -8.95
C TYR A 51 7.63 -11.78 -7.55
N ARG A 52 8.65 -11.58 -6.72
CA ARG A 52 8.69 -12.10 -5.35
C ARG A 52 7.98 -11.15 -4.38
N LEU A 53 7.02 -11.67 -3.61
CA LEU A 53 6.21 -10.84 -2.71
C LEU A 53 7.00 -10.28 -1.51
N ARG A 54 7.90 -11.05 -0.90
CA ARG A 54 8.87 -10.67 0.16
C ARG A 54 8.31 -10.05 1.43
N GLY A 55 7.09 -9.49 1.41
CA GLY A 55 6.49 -8.77 2.53
C GLY A 55 6.84 -7.29 2.57
N GLY A 56 6.46 -6.63 3.66
CA GLY A 56 6.72 -5.21 3.88
C GLY A 56 5.88 -4.26 3.03
N HIS A 57 6.39 -3.07 2.80
CA HIS A 57 5.72 -2.03 2.02
C HIS A 57 6.41 -1.83 0.68
N ARG A 58 5.61 -1.75 -0.40
CA ARG A 58 6.05 -1.61 -1.79
C ARG A 58 5.19 -0.63 -2.58
N LEU A 59 5.73 -0.19 -3.69
CA LEU A 59 5.02 0.61 -4.69
C LEU A 59 4.80 -0.19 -5.97
N TRP A 60 3.54 -0.39 -6.33
CA TRP A 60 3.10 -0.96 -7.60
C TRP A 60 2.44 0.10 -8.49
N ALA A 61 2.16 -0.27 -9.73
CA ALA A 61 1.36 0.51 -10.66
C ALA A 61 -0.02 -0.13 -10.82
N ALA A 62 -1.07 0.67 -10.63
CA ALA A 62 -2.46 0.28 -10.93
C ALA A 62 -2.92 0.88 -12.29
N PRO A 63 -3.92 0.31 -12.97
CA PRO A 63 -4.65 -0.93 -12.61
C PRO A 63 -3.75 -2.16 -12.64
N GLU A 64 -4.19 -3.24 -11.98
CA GLU A 64 -3.43 -4.49 -11.92
C GLU A 64 -3.36 -5.16 -13.30
N VAL A 65 -2.23 -4.96 -13.97
CA VAL A 65 -1.90 -5.57 -15.27
C VAL A 65 -0.62 -6.36 -15.09
N PRO A 66 -0.65 -7.70 -15.21
CA PRO A 66 0.50 -8.55 -14.85
C PRO A 66 1.83 -8.15 -15.49
N GLU A 67 1.81 -7.71 -16.76
CA GLU A 67 3.01 -7.30 -17.51
C GLU A 67 3.65 -6.02 -16.95
N VAL A 68 2.87 -5.16 -16.29
CA VAL A 68 3.31 -3.90 -15.71
C VAL A 68 3.47 -4.04 -14.20
N THR A 69 2.42 -4.54 -13.53
CA THR A 69 2.35 -4.59 -12.07
C THR A 69 3.35 -5.57 -11.47
N TYR A 70 3.56 -6.74 -12.14
CA TYR A 70 4.45 -7.80 -11.66
C TYR A 70 5.84 -7.74 -12.31
N ALA A 71 6.26 -6.58 -12.85
CA ALA A 71 7.64 -6.40 -13.28
C ALA A 71 8.58 -6.69 -12.09
N PRO A 72 9.56 -7.62 -12.23
CA PRO A 72 10.46 -7.97 -11.15
C PRO A 72 11.18 -6.75 -10.57
N ASP A 73 11.30 -6.71 -9.24
CA ASP A 73 11.99 -5.67 -8.48
C ASP A 73 13.29 -6.17 -7.84
N ASP A 74 13.90 -7.22 -8.42
CA ASP A 74 15.11 -7.87 -7.95
C ASP A 74 16.38 -7.09 -8.36
N HIS A 75 16.40 -5.78 -8.15
CA HIS A 75 17.51 -4.90 -8.47
C HIS A 75 17.98 -4.15 -7.22
N ALA A 76 19.29 -3.88 -7.17
CA ALA A 76 19.85 -3.05 -6.12
C ALA A 76 19.19 -1.66 -6.13
N CYS A 77 18.81 -1.21 -4.93
CA CYS A 77 18.22 0.11 -4.71
C CYS A 77 19.28 1.10 -4.22
N GLU A 78 19.18 2.34 -4.65
CA GLU A 78 19.88 3.43 -4.02
C GLU A 78 19.12 3.86 -2.77
N VAL A 79 19.80 3.84 -1.62
CA VAL A 79 19.25 4.30 -0.33
C VAL A 79 20.01 5.53 0.10
N VAL A 80 19.36 6.70 0.05
CA VAL A 80 19.94 7.97 0.46
C VAL A 80 19.29 8.41 1.75
N ALA A 81 20.03 8.32 2.85
CA ALA A 81 19.60 8.82 4.15
C ALA A 81 20.24 10.21 4.42
N THR A 82 19.38 11.18 4.71
CA THR A 82 19.78 12.49 5.22
C THR A 82 19.41 12.59 6.69
N GLY A 83 19.81 13.66 7.39
CA GLY A 83 19.35 13.88 8.77
C GLY A 83 17.83 14.09 8.93
N HIS A 84 17.10 14.22 7.81
CA HIS A 84 15.68 14.58 7.79
C HIS A 84 14.79 13.63 6.99
N SER A 85 15.34 12.77 6.15
CA SER A 85 14.55 11.85 5.32
C SER A 85 15.37 10.66 4.84
N VAL A 86 14.67 9.62 4.40
CA VAL A 86 15.25 8.47 3.68
C VAL A 86 14.54 8.34 2.34
N ARG A 87 15.32 8.30 1.26
CA ARG A 87 14.81 7.97 -0.08
C ARG A 87 15.35 6.62 -0.52
N ILE A 88 14.47 5.78 -1.02
CA ILE A 88 14.78 4.49 -1.62
C ILE A 88 14.34 4.59 -3.08
N SER A 89 15.23 4.37 -4.02
CA SER A 89 14.93 4.40 -5.46
C SER A 89 15.54 3.18 -6.16
N ALA A 90 14.82 2.64 -7.13
CA ALA A 90 15.25 1.55 -7.99
C ALA A 90 15.41 2.03 -9.43
N PRO A 91 16.29 1.42 -10.24
CA PRO A 91 16.34 1.69 -11.67
C PRO A 91 15.02 1.31 -12.34
N PRO A 92 14.76 1.79 -13.58
CA PRO A 92 13.56 1.39 -14.32
C PRO A 92 13.44 -0.12 -14.42
N ASP A 93 12.23 -0.63 -14.14
CA ASP A 93 11.90 -2.04 -14.27
C ASP A 93 11.64 -2.46 -15.74
N SER A 94 11.30 -3.73 -15.97
CA SER A 94 11.02 -4.26 -17.31
C SER A 94 9.78 -3.62 -17.99
N ALA A 95 8.89 -2.99 -17.21
CA ALA A 95 7.77 -2.22 -17.73
C ALA A 95 8.15 -0.77 -18.06
N GLY A 96 9.40 -0.35 -17.82
CA GLY A 96 9.88 1.01 -18.03
C GLY A 96 9.45 2.00 -16.95
N LEU A 97 9.09 1.51 -15.75
CA LEU A 97 8.73 2.36 -14.62
C LEU A 97 9.88 2.45 -13.61
N GLU A 98 10.31 3.69 -13.34
CA GLU A 98 11.17 3.98 -12.18
C GLU A 98 10.30 4.23 -10.95
N LYS A 99 10.68 3.64 -9.82
CA LYS A 99 9.94 3.70 -8.57
C LYS A 99 10.80 4.28 -7.46
N SER A 100 10.24 5.19 -6.67
CA SER A 100 10.90 5.66 -5.45
C SER A 100 9.91 5.86 -4.30
N ILE A 101 10.42 5.68 -3.07
CA ILE A 101 9.70 5.93 -1.82
C ILE A 101 10.58 6.85 -0.99
N THR A 102 10.02 7.97 -0.54
CA THR A 102 10.69 8.92 0.36
C THR A 102 9.94 8.96 1.68
N ILE A 103 10.65 8.75 2.79
CA ILE A 103 10.09 8.77 4.13
C ILE A 103 10.66 9.98 4.88
N THR A 104 9.76 10.83 5.38
CA THR A 104 10.12 12.04 6.13
C THR A 104 9.40 12.05 7.48
N PRO A 105 10.08 12.13 8.61
CA PRO A 105 9.43 12.29 9.90
C PRO A 105 8.77 13.66 9.99
N ASN A 106 7.57 13.68 10.54
CA ASN A 106 6.81 14.90 10.81
C ASN A 106 6.16 14.77 12.19
N GLU A 107 6.76 15.35 13.21
CA GLU A 107 6.39 15.18 14.62
C GLU A 107 6.37 13.68 15.00
N GLU A 108 5.20 13.15 15.37
CA GLU A 108 5.02 11.74 15.74
C GLU A 108 4.57 10.84 14.58
N LYS A 109 4.62 11.35 13.34
CA LYS A 109 4.16 10.68 12.13
C LYS A 109 5.29 10.52 11.13
N LEU A 110 5.07 9.68 10.14
CA LEU A 110 5.90 9.58 8.94
C LEU A 110 5.08 10.02 7.73
N LEU A 111 5.60 10.95 6.95
CA LEU A 111 5.12 11.21 5.59
C LEU A 111 5.84 10.24 4.66
N VAL A 112 5.08 9.52 3.85
CA VAL A 112 5.60 8.52 2.91
C VAL A 112 5.14 8.90 1.51
N ASP A 113 6.08 9.42 0.73
CA ASP A 113 5.87 9.87 -0.64
C ASP A 113 6.27 8.77 -1.61
N HIS A 114 5.36 8.39 -2.48
CA HIS A 114 5.54 7.41 -3.54
C HIS A 114 5.59 8.13 -4.88
N ARG A 115 6.52 7.74 -5.73
CA ARG A 115 6.64 8.29 -7.08
C ARG A 115 6.85 7.17 -8.09
N LEU A 116 6.01 7.17 -9.14
CA LEU A 116 6.18 6.40 -10.37
C LEU A 116 6.60 7.36 -11.48
N THR A 117 7.72 7.08 -12.15
CA THR A 117 8.18 7.85 -13.30
C THR A 117 8.16 6.96 -14.55
N ASN A 118 7.59 7.45 -15.64
CA ASN A 118 7.65 6.78 -16.92
C ASN A 118 9.05 6.99 -17.55
N ALA A 119 9.91 6.01 -17.40
CA ALA A 119 11.23 5.96 -18.04
C ALA A 119 11.21 5.23 -19.40
N GLY A 120 10.02 4.80 -19.86
CA GLY A 120 9.81 4.13 -21.14
C GLY A 120 9.86 5.09 -22.34
N ARG A 121 9.55 4.57 -23.53
CA ARG A 121 9.61 5.33 -24.79
C ARG A 121 8.26 5.86 -25.26
N GLY A 122 7.18 5.46 -24.66
CA GLY A 122 5.82 5.85 -25.04
C GLY A 122 4.97 6.19 -23.82
N PRO A 123 3.80 6.82 -24.04
CA PRO A 123 2.90 7.17 -22.94
C PRO A 123 2.34 5.91 -22.26
N ILE A 124 2.14 6.02 -20.95
CA ILE A 124 1.49 4.99 -20.13
C ILE A 124 0.44 5.65 -19.24
N ARG A 125 -0.62 4.93 -18.90
CA ARG A 125 -1.63 5.41 -17.96
C ARG A 125 -1.64 4.52 -16.71
N VAL A 126 -1.17 5.07 -15.60
CA VAL A 126 -0.98 4.34 -14.33
C VAL A 126 -1.30 5.19 -13.12
N ALA A 127 -1.56 4.54 -12.01
CA ALA A 127 -1.67 5.16 -10.70
C ALA A 127 -0.63 4.56 -9.73
N PRO A 128 -0.02 5.34 -8.84
CA PRO A 128 0.75 4.79 -7.73
C PRO A 128 -0.15 3.92 -6.84
N TRP A 129 0.27 2.69 -6.57
CA TRP A 129 -0.44 1.74 -5.73
C TRP A 129 0.47 1.30 -4.59
N ALA A 130 0.23 1.89 -3.42
CA ALA A 130 1.05 1.71 -2.22
C ALA A 130 0.49 0.57 -1.36
N ILE A 131 1.23 -0.52 -1.24
CA ILE A 131 0.77 -1.77 -0.60
C ILE A 131 1.64 -2.09 0.61
N THR A 132 1.01 -2.29 1.77
CA THR A 132 1.68 -2.72 3.00
C THR A 132 1.20 -4.10 3.40
N GLN A 133 2.09 -5.11 3.32
CA GLN A 133 1.84 -6.47 3.77
C GLN A 133 2.12 -6.59 5.26
N LEU A 134 1.11 -6.97 6.02
CA LEU A 134 1.09 -7.04 7.48
C LEU A 134 0.99 -8.50 7.95
N ARG A 135 1.56 -8.77 9.13
CA ARG A 135 1.41 -10.08 9.78
C ARG A 135 -0.05 -10.35 10.11
N LEU A 136 -0.47 -11.60 9.98
CA LEU A 136 -1.78 -12.02 10.47
C LEU A 136 -1.88 -11.91 12.02
N GLY A 137 -3.09 -11.99 12.55
CA GLY A 137 -3.38 -11.97 13.98
C GLY A 137 -4.05 -10.69 14.47
N GLY A 138 -4.09 -9.65 13.63
CA GLY A 138 -4.74 -8.38 13.95
C GLY A 138 -6.06 -8.17 13.21
N VAL A 139 -6.58 -6.95 13.28
CA VAL A 139 -7.84 -6.54 12.65
C VAL A 139 -7.62 -5.26 11.86
N ALA A 140 -7.87 -5.32 10.55
CA ALA A 140 -7.91 -4.15 9.68
C ALA A 140 -9.28 -3.46 9.74
N GLN A 141 -9.27 -2.15 9.55
CA GLN A 141 -10.47 -1.33 9.40
C GLN A 141 -10.40 -0.62 8.05
N LEU A 142 -11.38 -0.93 7.20
CA LEU A 142 -11.61 -0.25 5.92
C LEU A 142 -12.67 0.84 6.16
N PRO A 143 -12.36 2.13 5.97
CA PRO A 143 -13.33 3.18 6.15
C PRO A 143 -14.43 3.10 5.08
N LEU A 144 -15.66 3.36 5.47
CA LEU A 144 -16.76 3.68 4.56
C LEU A 144 -17.01 5.19 4.68
N THR A 145 -16.93 5.90 3.58
CA THR A 145 -17.08 7.35 3.59
C THR A 145 -18.46 7.74 4.12
N ASN A 146 -18.46 8.71 5.00
CA ASN A 146 -19.65 9.31 5.57
C ASN A 146 -19.60 10.82 5.26
N VAL A 147 -19.96 11.16 4.03
CA VAL A 147 -19.89 12.55 3.52
C VAL A 147 -21.12 13.35 3.93
N HIS A 148 -22.24 12.67 4.14
CA HIS A 148 -23.54 13.29 4.39
C HIS A 148 -24.04 13.02 5.81
N ASP A 149 -24.88 13.91 6.31
CA ASP A 149 -25.63 13.70 7.55
C ASP A 149 -26.55 12.48 7.39
N ARG A 150 -26.84 11.79 8.50
CA ARG A 150 -27.73 10.61 8.51
C ARG A 150 -29.14 10.91 7.97
N ASP A 151 -29.53 12.17 8.01
CA ASP A 151 -30.82 12.63 7.51
C ASP A 151 -30.82 12.92 6.00
N ASP A 152 -29.68 12.81 5.32
CA ASP A 152 -29.61 12.91 3.86
C ASP A 152 -30.23 11.67 3.20
N LEU A 153 -30.97 11.89 2.13
CA LEU A 153 -31.63 10.84 1.35
C LEU A 153 -30.75 10.28 0.23
N GLN A 154 -29.57 10.82 0.04
CA GLN A 154 -28.63 10.39 -0.98
C GLN A 154 -27.72 9.26 -0.47
N ALA A 155 -27.31 8.37 -1.37
CA ALA A 155 -26.30 7.37 -1.07
C ALA A 155 -24.93 8.03 -0.91
N ASP A 156 -24.24 7.73 0.20
CA ASP A 156 -22.97 8.36 0.58
C ASP A 156 -21.79 7.37 0.66
N ARG A 157 -22.01 6.08 0.38
CA ARG A 157 -20.98 5.04 0.56
C ARG A 157 -20.89 4.14 -0.65
N SER A 158 -19.64 3.79 -0.97
CA SER A 158 -19.34 2.76 -1.97
C SER A 158 -18.50 1.64 -1.35
N LEU A 159 -18.83 0.41 -1.70
CA LEU A 159 -18.01 -0.76 -1.39
C LEU A 159 -17.70 -1.48 -2.69
N VAL A 160 -16.42 -1.60 -3.00
CA VAL A 160 -15.94 -2.34 -4.17
C VAL A 160 -15.53 -3.74 -3.73
N ILE A 161 -16.03 -4.74 -4.44
CA ILE A 161 -15.89 -6.14 -4.09
C ILE A 161 -15.20 -6.88 -5.24
N TRP A 162 -14.09 -7.56 -4.96
CA TRP A 162 -13.39 -8.38 -5.95
C TRP A 162 -14.12 -9.72 -6.19
N PRO A 163 -14.02 -10.29 -7.40
CA PRO A 163 -14.81 -11.47 -7.80
C PRO A 163 -14.61 -12.71 -6.92
N TYR A 164 -13.47 -12.83 -6.25
CA TYR A 164 -13.13 -13.96 -5.37
C TYR A 164 -13.53 -13.73 -3.90
N THR A 165 -14.15 -12.59 -3.58
CA THR A 165 -14.54 -12.25 -2.22
C THR A 165 -15.90 -12.83 -1.87
N ASP A 166 -15.96 -13.66 -0.84
CA ASP A 166 -17.22 -14.10 -0.23
C ASP A 166 -17.60 -13.11 0.87
N LEU A 167 -18.72 -12.41 0.71
CA LEU A 167 -19.26 -11.49 1.74
C LEU A 167 -19.79 -12.20 2.99
N GLY A 168 -20.00 -13.51 2.92
CA GLY A 168 -20.33 -14.37 4.05
C GLY A 168 -19.12 -14.84 4.87
N ASP A 169 -17.90 -14.45 4.46
CA ASP A 169 -16.67 -14.85 5.15
C ASP A 169 -16.65 -14.37 6.60
N SER A 170 -16.39 -15.29 7.53
CA SER A 170 -16.37 -15.02 8.98
C SER A 170 -15.25 -14.05 9.42
N ARG A 171 -14.34 -13.69 8.53
CA ARG A 171 -13.34 -12.64 8.77
C ARG A 171 -13.91 -11.23 8.60
N LEU A 172 -15.11 -11.08 8.03
CA LEU A 172 -15.77 -9.80 7.83
C LEU A 172 -16.76 -9.48 8.94
N SER A 173 -16.76 -8.23 9.39
CA SER A 173 -17.88 -7.67 10.15
C SER A 173 -18.10 -6.22 9.76
N PHE A 174 -19.36 -5.83 9.62
CA PHE A 174 -19.78 -4.54 9.09
C PHE A 174 -20.31 -3.64 10.21
N ALA A 175 -19.81 -2.41 10.27
CA ALA A 175 -20.35 -1.33 11.07
C ALA A 175 -20.94 -0.24 10.17
N SER A 176 -21.50 0.79 10.78
CA SER A 176 -22.13 1.88 10.00
C SER A 176 -21.12 2.71 9.22
N ASP A 177 -19.87 2.81 9.65
CA ASP A 177 -18.84 3.69 9.10
C ASP A 177 -17.60 2.97 8.59
N ARG A 178 -17.50 1.64 8.80
CA ARG A 178 -16.34 0.83 8.42
C ARG A 178 -16.64 -0.65 8.30
N VAL A 179 -15.75 -1.35 7.61
CA VAL A 179 -15.70 -2.81 7.61
C VAL A 179 -14.47 -3.24 8.41
N PHE A 180 -14.66 -4.19 9.33
CA PHE A 180 -13.57 -4.85 10.04
C PHE A 180 -13.20 -6.13 9.29
N ILE A 181 -11.91 -6.31 9.03
CA ILE A 181 -11.36 -7.49 8.36
C ILE A 181 -10.34 -8.14 9.29
N HIS A 182 -10.68 -9.33 9.78
CA HIS A 182 -9.79 -10.09 10.66
C HIS A 182 -8.65 -10.73 9.87
N GLY A 183 -7.41 -10.44 10.25
CA GLY A 183 -6.19 -11.00 9.69
C GLY A 183 -5.99 -12.45 10.11
N ARG A 184 -6.80 -13.35 9.57
CA ARG A 184 -6.73 -14.81 9.76
C ARG A 184 -6.52 -15.51 8.43
N ALA A 185 -5.78 -16.62 8.45
CA ALA A 185 -5.59 -17.47 7.27
C ALA A 185 -6.94 -17.92 6.69
N GLY A 186 -7.02 -17.97 5.37
CA GLY A 186 -8.21 -18.36 4.64
C GLY A 186 -8.12 -18.02 3.15
N PRO A 187 -9.16 -18.30 2.37
CA PRO A 187 -9.21 -17.95 0.96
C PRO A 187 -8.97 -16.46 0.72
N PRO A 188 -8.51 -16.06 -0.49
CA PRO A 188 -8.37 -14.66 -0.83
C PRO A 188 -9.66 -13.89 -0.65
N LEU A 189 -9.57 -12.70 -0.06
CA LEU A 189 -10.67 -11.78 0.15
C LEU A 189 -10.14 -10.36 -0.04
N LYS A 190 -10.84 -9.54 -0.83
CA LYS A 190 -10.49 -8.14 -1.04
C LYS A 190 -11.73 -7.26 -1.07
N LEU A 191 -11.69 -6.18 -0.31
CA LEU A 191 -12.68 -5.12 -0.30
C LEU A 191 -12.00 -3.78 -0.47
N GLY A 192 -12.69 -2.83 -1.09
CA GLY A 192 -12.22 -1.47 -1.24
C GLY A 192 -13.33 -0.46 -1.07
N SER A 193 -12.95 0.78 -0.78
CA SER A 193 -13.85 1.93 -0.65
C SER A 193 -13.21 3.17 -1.26
N GLY A 194 -14.05 4.14 -1.65
CA GLY A 194 -13.63 5.40 -2.25
C GLY A 194 -13.92 6.59 -1.35
N PRO A 195 -13.19 6.77 -0.24
CA PRO A 195 -13.40 7.91 0.64
C PRO A 195 -12.76 9.18 0.08
N GLU A 196 -13.36 10.32 0.39
CA GLU A 196 -12.73 11.63 0.16
C GLU A 196 -11.49 11.82 1.06
N SER A 197 -11.52 11.27 2.26
CA SER A 197 -10.36 11.15 3.15
C SER A 197 -10.34 9.76 3.75
N GLY A 198 -9.25 9.01 3.51
CA GLY A 198 -9.14 7.62 3.94
C GLY A 198 -8.19 7.44 5.10
N GLU A 199 -8.66 6.77 6.15
CA GLU A 199 -7.81 6.24 7.21
C GLU A 199 -8.00 4.72 7.28
N LEU A 200 -7.07 3.99 6.69
CA LEU A 200 -6.91 2.56 6.93
C LEU A 200 -6.20 2.33 8.26
N SER A 201 -6.62 1.35 9.03
CA SER A 201 -5.90 0.99 10.24
C SER A 201 -5.75 -0.51 10.41
N TYR A 202 -4.74 -0.92 11.15
CA TYR A 202 -4.51 -2.29 11.55
C TYR A 202 -4.14 -2.36 13.02
N SER A 203 -5.01 -2.99 13.82
CA SER A 203 -4.77 -3.22 15.24
C SER A 203 -4.13 -4.59 15.42
N LEU A 204 -2.97 -4.63 16.08
CA LEU A 204 -2.23 -5.84 16.40
C LEU A 204 -1.74 -5.73 17.84
N GLU A 205 -2.10 -6.71 18.67
CA GLU A 205 -1.86 -6.65 20.11
C GLU A 205 -2.49 -5.38 20.73
N ASN A 206 -1.72 -4.57 21.45
CA ASN A 206 -2.18 -3.30 22.06
C ASN A 206 -1.78 -2.06 21.22
N TRP A 207 -1.42 -2.26 19.96
CA TRP A 207 -0.94 -1.20 19.09
C TRP A 207 -1.78 -1.10 17.83
N ARG A 208 -1.81 0.11 17.24
CA ARG A 208 -2.50 0.37 15.98
C ARG A 208 -1.58 1.08 15.01
N PHE A 209 -1.45 0.53 13.82
CA PHE A 209 -0.86 1.16 12.66
C PHE A 209 -1.95 1.85 11.83
N LEU A 210 -1.75 3.12 11.54
CA LEU A 210 -2.66 3.98 10.79
C LEU A 210 -2.00 4.42 9.50
N LYS A 211 -2.72 4.32 8.39
CA LYS A 211 -2.36 4.89 7.09
C LYS A 211 -3.45 5.88 6.70
N THR A 212 -3.11 7.15 6.62
CA THR A 212 -4.04 8.21 6.21
C THR A 212 -3.64 8.74 4.86
N ILE A 213 -4.62 8.93 3.98
CA ILE A 213 -4.47 9.58 2.68
C ILE A 213 -5.40 10.77 2.56
N GLN A 214 -5.02 11.72 1.71
CA GLN A 214 -5.92 12.74 1.19
C GLN A 214 -6.14 12.45 -0.28
N SER A 215 -7.38 12.23 -0.66
CA SER A 215 -7.75 11.93 -2.04
C SER A 215 -8.29 13.18 -2.69
N PRO A 216 -7.74 13.64 -3.82
CA PRO A 216 -8.36 14.73 -4.58
C PRO A 216 -9.68 14.24 -5.18
N ASN A 217 -10.77 14.97 -4.92
CA ASN A 217 -12.15 14.56 -5.24
C ASN A 217 -12.49 14.54 -6.74
N GLU A 218 -11.65 15.12 -7.59
CA GLU A 218 -11.96 15.33 -9.01
C GLU A 218 -11.15 14.44 -9.96
N GLU A 219 -10.23 13.63 -9.44
CA GLU A 219 -9.34 12.82 -10.26
C GLU A 219 -9.89 11.40 -10.48
N PRO A 220 -9.69 10.81 -11.66
CA PRO A 220 -10.04 9.42 -11.88
C PRO A 220 -9.13 8.48 -11.08
N PHE A 221 -9.72 7.44 -10.52
CA PHE A 221 -8.98 6.37 -9.83
C PHE A 221 -9.18 5.03 -10.53
N ALA A 222 -8.22 4.14 -10.37
CA ALA A 222 -8.37 2.74 -10.75
C ALA A 222 -9.40 2.03 -9.84
N ASP A 223 -9.67 0.77 -10.11
CA ASP A 223 -10.48 -0.12 -9.26
C ASP A 223 -11.84 0.47 -8.85
N ARG A 224 -12.55 1.11 -9.81
CA ARG A 224 -13.86 1.73 -9.59
C ARG A 224 -13.85 2.80 -8.49
N GLY A 225 -12.73 3.47 -8.28
CA GLY A 225 -12.59 4.50 -7.25
C GLY A 225 -12.28 3.97 -5.85
N ALA A 226 -11.89 2.72 -5.71
CA ALA A 226 -11.48 2.13 -4.44
C ALA A 226 -10.08 2.61 -4.04
N VAL A 227 -9.97 3.82 -3.52
CA VAL A 227 -8.68 4.41 -3.12
C VAL A 227 -8.11 3.81 -1.83
N CYS A 228 -8.94 3.23 -0.99
CA CYS A 228 -8.58 2.43 0.17
C CYS A 228 -8.98 0.98 -0.06
N GLN A 229 -8.06 0.04 0.14
CA GLN A 229 -8.34 -1.38 -0.09
C GLN A 229 -7.71 -2.22 1.03
N VAL A 230 -8.35 -3.34 1.35
CA VAL A 230 -7.82 -4.36 2.26
C VAL A 230 -7.92 -5.72 1.58
N TYR A 231 -6.79 -6.40 1.50
CA TYR A 231 -6.68 -7.77 1.01
C TYR A 231 -6.20 -8.68 2.13
N VAL A 232 -6.70 -9.90 2.21
CA VAL A 232 -6.24 -10.92 3.16
C VAL A 232 -6.29 -12.32 2.55
N LYS A 233 -5.27 -13.11 2.84
CA LYS A 233 -5.19 -14.53 2.47
C LYS A 233 -4.44 -15.33 3.55
N ASP A 234 -3.96 -16.52 3.19
CA ASP A 234 -3.36 -17.51 4.11
C ASP A 234 -2.18 -16.98 4.95
N THR A 235 -1.40 -16.04 4.44
CA THR A 235 -0.07 -15.71 4.99
C THR A 235 0.09 -14.24 5.40
N PHE A 236 -0.77 -13.34 4.92
CA PHE A 236 -0.67 -11.91 5.19
C PHE A 236 -2.01 -11.19 4.98
N LEU A 237 -2.07 -9.98 5.51
CA LEU A 237 -3.10 -9.00 5.21
C LEU A 237 -2.42 -7.78 4.56
N GLU A 238 -3.08 -7.13 3.60
CA GLU A 238 -2.60 -5.89 2.98
C GLU A 238 -3.50 -4.72 3.32
N LEU A 239 -2.87 -3.58 3.65
CA LEU A 239 -3.47 -2.26 3.58
C LEU A 239 -2.94 -1.57 2.33
N GLU A 240 -3.84 -1.20 1.44
CA GLU A 240 -3.49 -0.66 0.14
C GLU A 240 -4.15 0.70 -0.07
N THR A 241 -3.42 1.61 -0.70
CA THR A 241 -3.95 2.92 -1.11
C THR A 241 -3.53 3.24 -2.52
N LEU A 242 -4.39 3.97 -3.24
CA LEU A 242 -4.14 4.38 -4.62
C LEU A 242 -4.03 5.91 -4.73
N GLY A 243 -3.07 6.35 -5.51
CA GLY A 243 -3.05 7.69 -6.08
C GLY A 243 -3.97 7.81 -7.30
N PRO A 244 -4.10 9.03 -7.87
CA PRO A 244 -4.85 9.27 -9.09
C PRO A 244 -4.29 8.50 -10.30
N LEU A 245 -5.19 8.10 -11.19
CA LEU A 245 -4.86 7.45 -12.45
C LEU A 245 -4.49 8.50 -13.50
N ALA A 246 -3.21 8.70 -13.75
CA ALA A 246 -2.68 9.72 -14.63
C ALA A 246 -2.13 9.14 -15.95
N PRO A 247 -2.32 9.83 -17.08
CA PRO A 247 -1.49 9.61 -18.27
C PRO A 247 -0.10 10.20 -18.00
N LEU A 248 0.96 9.47 -18.33
CA LEU A 248 2.33 9.90 -18.15
C LEU A 248 3.06 9.77 -19.49
N ASP A 249 3.51 10.88 -20.05
CA ASP A 249 4.48 10.87 -21.15
C ASP A 249 5.88 10.47 -20.64
N PRO A 250 6.80 10.07 -21.53
CA PRO A 250 8.17 9.75 -21.15
C PRO A 250 8.83 10.88 -20.33
N GLY A 251 9.32 10.54 -19.14
CA GLY A 251 9.91 11.47 -18.17
C GLY A 251 8.92 12.06 -17.16
N GLU A 252 7.61 11.90 -17.35
CA GLU A 252 6.61 12.36 -16.39
C GLU A 252 6.41 11.40 -15.23
N SER A 253 5.86 11.91 -14.13
CA SER A 253 5.69 11.17 -12.87
C SER A 253 4.30 11.35 -12.28
N ALA A 254 3.80 10.29 -11.66
CA ALA A 254 2.65 10.32 -10.75
C ALA A 254 3.12 10.16 -9.31
N GLU A 255 2.49 10.88 -8.40
CA GLU A 255 2.83 10.89 -6.98
C GLU A 255 1.64 10.49 -6.11
N HIS A 256 1.94 9.88 -4.96
CA HIS A 256 0.96 9.53 -3.95
C HIS A 256 1.58 9.65 -2.57
N ARG A 257 0.89 10.32 -1.65
CA ARG A 257 1.35 10.51 -0.27
C ARG A 257 0.48 9.77 0.72
N GLU A 258 1.13 9.05 1.60
CA GLU A 258 0.54 8.49 2.81
C GLU A 258 1.11 9.18 4.05
N THR A 259 0.31 9.25 5.10
CA THR A 259 0.78 9.58 6.45
C THR A 259 0.64 8.34 7.33
N TRP A 260 1.76 7.90 7.93
CA TRP A 260 1.78 6.74 8.81
C TRP A 260 1.91 7.15 10.27
N THR A 261 1.16 6.47 11.12
CA THR A 261 1.24 6.66 12.57
C THR A 261 1.12 5.31 13.28
N ILE A 262 1.92 5.07 14.31
CA ILE A 262 1.77 3.94 15.23
C ILE A 262 1.41 4.51 16.59
N ILE A 263 0.30 4.07 17.15
CA ILE A 263 -0.22 4.46 18.46
C ILE A 263 -0.53 3.23 19.31
N ARG A 264 -0.55 3.42 20.62
CA ARG A 264 -0.91 2.39 21.59
C ARG A 264 -2.40 2.39 21.90
#